data_c86b2208300ceeebc38b960e019043d1
#
_entry.id   c86b2208300ceeebc38b960e019043d1
#
_cell.length_a   1.000
_cell.length_b   1.000
_cell.length_c   1.000
_cell.angle_alpha   90.00
_cell.angle_beta   90.00
_cell.angle_gamma   90.00
#
_symmetry.space_group_name_H-M   'P 1'
#
loop_
_entity.id
_entity.type
_entity.pdbx_description
1 polymer ?
#
loop_
_entity_poly.entity_id
_entity_poly.type
_entity_poly.pdbx_seq_one_letter_code
_entity_poly.pdbx_strand_id
1 'polypeptide(L)'
;MSLLLIGAGALTLFALISWIGPFLVRTAAPVLMRVPRLAVFGLLLVPLMWWAVVAALSLTAASLFKGPDVLPVPLADVCQRCLIAASPFPGLAQVDTLVPVVLFLIFPLVLSVVSVVWALHRRIRRRQANSAAAQRLHRDSTVADINGHSLNILDVRTPFAFSLPQKYGGVIVSEALCASLEKNELIAVLEHEKAHVDGGHHRIMAIVDTFVRPLSFIPLFAEVAASIPLSLEIAADDRARQVAGTPA
;
A
#
# COMPACT_ATOMS: atom_id res chain seq x y z
N MET A 1 38.22 8.62 -5.99
CA MET A 1 38.05 7.82 -4.74
C MET A 1 36.90 8.34 -3.85
N SER A 2 36.77 9.64 -3.64
CA SER A 2 35.69 10.24 -2.80
C SER A 2 34.27 9.99 -3.30
N LEU A 3 34.03 10.08 -4.61
CA LEU A 3 32.69 9.87 -5.21
C LEU A 3 32.18 8.43 -5.10
N LEU A 4 33.05 7.45 -5.29
CA LEU A 4 32.71 6.04 -5.10
C LEU A 4 32.37 5.74 -3.63
N LEU A 5 33.09 6.36 -2.70
CA LEU A 5 32.81 6.24 -1.26
C LEU A 5 31.46 6.89 -0.88
N ILE A 6 31.14 8.05 -1.46
CA ILE A 6 29.84 8.71 -1.25
C ILE A 6 28.70 7.87 -1.81
N GLY A 7 28.85 7.34 -3.03
CA GLY A 7 27.86 6.46 -3.66
C GLY A 7 27.65 5.17 -2.88
N ALA A 8 28.73 4.51 -2.47
CA ALA A 8 28.67 3.31 -1.64
C ALA A 8 28.01 3.63 -0.27
N GLY A 9 28.35 4.75 0.35
CA GLY A 9 27.75 5.22 1.60
C GLY A 9 26.24 5.46 1.47
N ALA A 10 25.80 6.09 0.39
CA ALA A 10 24.38 6.32 0.13
C ALA A 10 23.60 5.01 -0.09
N LEU A 11 24.16 4.07 -0.84
CA LEU A 11 23.57 2.75 -1.05
C LEU A 11 23.52 1.92 0.25
N THR A 12 24.57 1.96 1.05
CA THR A 12 24.59 1.25 2.34
C THR A 12 23.58 1.85 3.31
N LEU A 13 23.48 3.17 3.39
CA LEU A 13 22.47 3.85 4.22
C LEU A 13 21.05 3.49 3.77
N PHE A 14 20.79 3.48 2.47
CA PHE A 14 19.50 3.10 1.91
C PHE A 14 19.16 1.63 2.23
N ALA A 15 20.11 0.71 2.09
CA ALA A 15 19.93 -0.69 2.47
C ALA A 15 19.67 -0.83 3.97
N LEU A 16 20.39 -0.11 4.81
CA LEU A 16 20.20 -0.09 6.26
C LEU A 16 18.80 0.43 6.63
N ILE A 17 18.34 1.52 6.03
CA ILE A 17 16.98 2.04 6.26
C ILE A 17 15.93 1.01 5.87
N SER A 18 16.10 0.32 4.75
CA SER A 18 15.20 -0.74 4.29
C SER A 18 15.15 -1.94 5.25
N TRP A 19 16.26 -2.21 5.95
CA TRP A 19 16.40 -3.30 6.92
C TRP A 19 15.97 -2.91 8.34
N ILE A 20 16.33 -1.71 8.80
CA ILE A 20 16.01 -1.20 10.14
C ILE A 20 14.60 -0.58 10.20
N GLY A 21 14.06 -0.17 9.05
CA GLY A 21 12.75 0.45 8.93
C GLY A 21 11.62 -0.27 9.68
N PRO A 22 11.52 -1.63 9.66
CA PRO A 22 10.53 -2.36 10.46
C PRO A 22 10.62 -2.07 11.96
N PHE A 23 11.83 -1.96 12.49
CA PHE A 23 12.03 -1.61 13.89
C PHE A 23 11.48 -0.21 14.20
N LEU A 24 11.71 0.75 13.32
CA LEU A 24 11.19 2.11 13.47
C LEU A 24 9.66 2.15 13.42
N VAL A 25 9.03 1.40 12.52
CA VAL A 25 7.57 1.28 12.43
C VAL A 25 7.00 0.66 13.70
N ARG A 26 7.61 -0.40 14.22
CA ARG A 26 7.18 -1.08 15.45
C ARG A 26 7.35 -0.19 16.69
N THR A 27 8.44 0.53 16.80
CA THR A 27 8.66 1.46 17.93
C THR A 27 7.70 2.66 17.88
N ALA A 28 7.29 3.09 16.68
CA ALA A 28 6.28 4.11 16.50
C ALA A 28 4.83 3.59 16.69
N ALA A 29 4.60 2.28 16.71
CA ALA A 29 3.27 1.68 16.77
C ALA A 29 2.39 2.23 17.93
N PRO A 30 2.88 2.44 19.18
CA PRO A 30 2.04 2.98 20.24
C PRO A 30 1.49 4.38 19.96
N VAL A 31 2.25 5.19 19.20
CA VAL A 31 1.83 6.53 18.79
C VAL A 31 0.88 6.43 17.59
N LEU A 32 1.19 5.57 16.64
CA LEU A 32 0.39 5.33 15.45
C LEU A 32 -1.02 4.80 15.81
N MET A 33 -1.13 3.94 16.82
CA MET A 33 -2.42 3.42 17.30
C MET A 33 -3.34 4.49 17.87
N ARG A 34 -2.80 5.62 18.37
CA ARG A 34 -3.62 6.74 18.90
C ARG A 34 -4.31 7.54 17.78
N VAL A 35 -3.76 7.51 16.57
CA VAL A 35 -4.26 8.26 15.41
C VAL A 35 -4.28 7.36 14.17
N PRO A 36 -5.11 6.30 14.15
CA PRO A 36 -5.01 5.21 13.18
C PRO A 36 -5.19 5.68 11.74
N ARG A 37 -6.01 6.70 11.49
CA ARG A 37 -6.18 7.26 10.13
C ARG A 37 -4.90 7.91 9.61
N LEU A 38 -4.23 8.72 10.45
CA LEU A 38 -2.94 9.33 10.08
C LEU A 38 -1.85 8.28 9.94
N ALA A 39 -1.89 7.22 10.77
CA ALA A 39 -0.97 6.08 10.66
C ALA A 39 -1.07 5.42 9.28
N VAL A 40 -2.28 5.15 8.79
CA VAL A 40 -2.48 4.57 7.45
C VAL A 40 -1.89 5.47 6.36
N PHE A 41 -2.15 6.78 6.40
CA PHE A 41 -1.57 7.72 5.43
C PHE A 41 -0.03 7.76 5.52
N GLY A 42 0.52 7.85 6.72
CA GLY A 42 1.97 7.83 6.94
C GLY A 42 2.61 6.55 6.42
N LEU A 43 2.02 5.39 6.72
CA LEU A 43 2.51 4.11 6.25
C LEU A 43 2.42 3.95 4.72
N LEU A 44 1.40 4.53 4.07
CA LEU A 44 1.30 4.54 2.60
C LEU A 44 2.32 5.48 1.95
N LEU A 45 2.79 6.52 2.64
CA LEU A 45 3.86 7.38 2.14
C LEU A 45 5.23 6.68 2.15
N VAL A 46 5.47 5.72 3.03
CA VAL A 46 6.76 5.00 3.12
C VAL A 46 7.17 4.37 1.79
N PRO A 47 6.35 3.58 1.10
CA PRO A 47 6.68 3.05 -0.22
C PRO A 47 6.95 4.14 -1.26
N LEU A 48 6.18 5.22 -1.25
CA LEU A 48 6.36 6.34 -2.18
C LEU A 48 7.71 7.03 -1.95
N MET A 49 8.06 7.31 -0.69
CA MET A 49 9.35 7.90 -0.33
C MET A 49 10.50 6.96 -0.69
N TRP A 50 10.34 5.65 -0.49
CA TRP A 50 11.33 4.66 -0.86
C TRP A 50 11.59 4.68 -2.37
N TRP A 51 10.55 4.71 -3.20
CA TRP A 51 10.67 4.82 -4.65
C TRP A 51 11.28 6.16 -5.09
N ALA A 52 10.94 7.26 -4.41
CA ALA A 52 11.55 8.57 -4.67
C ALA A 52 13.06 8.55 -4.40
N VAL A 53 13.50 7.89 -3.32
CA VAL A 53 14.92 7.72 -3.02
C VAL A 53 15.62 6.86 -4.07
N VAL A 54 15.00 5.74 -4.48
CA VAL A 54 15.53 4.90 -5.58
C VAL A 54 15.70 5.71 -6.85
N ALA A 55 14.70 6.49 -7.24
CA ALA A 55 14.77 7.33 -8.42
C ALA A 55 15.87 8.41 -8.32
N ALA A 56 15.98 9.06 -7.15
CA ALA A 56 17.01 10.07 -6.90
C ALA A 56 18.42 9.47 -6.95
N LEU A 57 18.64 8.30 -6.33
CA LEU A 57 19.93 7.60 -6.38
C LEU A 57 20.27 7.17 -7.81
N SER A 58 19.30 6.67 -8.55
CA SER A 58 19.44 6.26 -9.94
C SER A 58 19.82 7.44 -10.86
N LEU A 59 19.13 8.57 -10.71
CA LEU A 59 19.40 9.80 -11.46
C LEU A 59 20.79 10.36 -11.12
N THR A 60 21.13 10.38 -9.83
CA THR A 60 22.45 10.81 -9.35
C THR A 60 23.56 9.91 -9.92
N ALA A 61 23.38 8.59 -9.88
CA ALA A 61 24.33 7.66 -10.46
C ALA A 61 24.49 7.91 -11.98
N ALA A 62 23.38 8.06 -12.70
CA ALA A 62 23.41 8.34 -14.13
C ALA A 62 24.13 9.66 -14.48
N SER A 63 24.07 10.68 -13.62
CA SER A 63 24.74 11.96 -13.83
C SER A 63 26.26 11.93 -13.51
N LEU A 64 26.67 11.05 -12.60
CA LEU A 64 28.07 10.96 -12.14
C LEU A 64 28.91 9.98 -12.95
N PHE A 65 28.30 9.03 -13.63
CA PHE A 65 29.00 8.02 -14.41
C PHE A 65 28.89 8.31 -15.91
N LYS A 66 29.98 8.01 -16.63
CA LYS A 66 30.05 8.03 -18.08
C LYS A 66 30.37 6.62 -18.56
N GLY A 67 29.45 6.03 -19.30
CA GLY A 67 29.59 4.68 -19.84
C GLY A 67 29.55 4.67 -21.37
N PRO A 68 29.68 3.49 -22.00
CA PRO A 68 29.58 3.35 -23.44
C PRO A 68 28.18 3.76 -23.93
N ASP A 69 28.17 4.47 -25.07
CA ASP A 69 26.93 4.89 -25.71
C ASP A 69 26.25 3.70 -26.39
N VAL A 70 25.07 3.36 -25.91
CA VAL A 70 24.20 2.30 -26.47
C VAL A 70 23.07 2.89 -27.29
N LEU A 71 22.78 4.19 -27.09
CA LEU A 71 21.73 4.91 -27.81
C LEU A 71 22.26 5.49 -29.14
N PRO A 72 21.39 5.66 -30.16
CA PRO A 72 21.74 6.43 -31.34
C PRO A 72 22.23 7.83 -30.96
N VAL A 73 23.27 8.33 -31.65
CA VAL A 73 23.97 9.59 -31.35
C VAL A 73 23.04 10.76 -30.95
N PRO A 74 21.94 11.09 -31.71
CA PRO A 74 21.10 12.22 -31.36
C PRO A 74 20.36 12.03 -30.02
N LEU A 75 20.03 10.80 -29.65
CA LEU A 75 19.36 10.50 -28.38
C LEU A 75 20.37 10.48 -27.22
N ALA A 76 21.57 9.99 -27.46
CA ALA A 76 22.65 9.99 -26.47
C ALA A 76 23.00 11.41 -26.05
N ASP A 77 23.18 12.33 -27.00
CA ASP A 77 23.49 13.74 -26.76
C ASP A 77 22.40 14.44 -25.94
N VAL A 78 21.11 14.25 -26.28
CA VAL A 78 19.99 14.82 -25.53
C VAL A 78 19.94 14.26 -24.11
N CYS A 79 20.09 12.95 -23.95
CA CYS A 79 20.08 12.29 -22.65
C CYS A 79 21.23 12.81 -21.76
N GLN A 80 22.44 12.93 -22.32
CA GLN A 80 23.60 13.40 -21.58
C GLN A 80 23.45 14.87 -21.14
N ARG A 81 22.92 15.76 -22.02
CA ARG A 81 22.65 17.16 -21.67
C ARG A 81 21.59 17.26 -20.55
N CYS A 82 20.51 16.47 -20.63
CA CYS A 82 19.49 16.42 -19.58
C CYS A 82 20.06 15.92 -18.25
N LEU A 83 20.90 14.89 -18.26
CA LEU A 83 21.53 14.36 -17.05
C LEU A 83 22.49 15.37 -16.41
N ILE A 84 23.30 16.07 -17.21
CA ILE A 84 24.19 17.13 -16.71
C ILE A 84 23.38 18.29 -16.12
N ALA A 85 22.30 18.71 -16.79
CA ALA A 85 21.43 19.77 -16.28
C ALA A 85 20.68 19.40 -15.01
N ALA A 86 20.32 18.12 -14.85
CA ALA A 86 19.64 17.58 -13.66
C ALA A 86 20.61 17.15 -12.56
N SER A 87 21.93 17.24 -12.77
CA SER A 87 22.93 16.81 -11.79
C SER A 87 22.85 17.67 -10.52
N PRO A 88 22.72 17.05 -9.33
CA PRO A 88 22.75 17.78 -8.07
C PRO A 88 24.16 18.27 -7.70
N PHE A 89 25.17 17.86 -8.45
CA PHE A 89 26.59 18.20 -8.22
C PHE A 89 27.23 18.80 -9.49
N PRO A 90 26.85 20.01 -9.90
CA PRO A 90 27.45 20.65 -11.06
C PRO A 90 28.95 20.90 -10.82
N GLY A 91 29.79 20.46 -11.76
CA GLY A 91 31.24 20.65 -11.69
C GLY A 91 32.04 19.44 -11.19
N LEU A 92 31.40 18.34 -10.82
CA LEU A 92 32.11 17.08 -10.57
C LEU A 92 32.45 16.39 -11.90
N ALA A 93 33.71 15.91 -12.00
CA ALA A 93 34.13 15.11 -13.15
C ALA A 93 33.39 13.77 -13.14
N GLN A 94 32.85 13.40 -14.32
CA GLN A 94 32.24 12.09 -14.50
C GLN A 94 33.29 10.97 -14.40
N VAL A 95 32.91 9.84 -13.84
CA VAL A 95 33.75 8.66 -13.72
C VAL A 95 33.42 7.71 -14.89
N ASP A 96 34.42 7.34 -15.65
CA ASP A 96 34.27 6.36 -16.72
C ASP A 96 33.93 4.98 -16.15
N THR A 97 32.94 4.33 -16.73
CA THR A 97 32.48 2.99 -16.36
C THR A 97 32.31 2.10 -17.60
N LEU A 98 32.33 0.79 -17.39
CA LEU A 98 32.02 -0.19 -18.45
C LEU A 98 30.49 -0.40 -18.59
N VAL A 99 29.70 0.14 -17.65
CA VAL A 99 28.25 -0.03 -17.63
C VAL A 99 27.60 1.14 -18.36
N PRO A 100 26.74 0.89 -19.35
CA PRO A 100 25.98 1.95 -20.02
C PRO A 100 25.13 2.73 -19.01
N VAL A 101 25.26 4.05 -19.01
CA VAL A 101 24.56 4.94 -18.05
C VAL A 101 23.04 4.82 -18.16
N VAL A 102 22.54 4.53 -19.34
CA VAL A 102 21.09 4.32 -19.58
C VAL A 102 20.51 3.19 -18.73
N LEU A 103 21.31 2.21 -18.32
CA LEU A 103 20.83 1.12 -17.45
C LEU A 103 20.46 1.60 -16.05
N PHE A 104 21.14 2.62 -15.51
CA PHE A 104 20.76 3.22 -14.23
C PHE A 104 19.38 3.86 -14.29
N LEU A 105 18.93 4.37 -15.44
CA LEU A 105 17.61 4.97 -15.63
C LEU A 105 16.58 3.91 -15.99
N ILE A 106 16.91 2.96 -16.85
CA ILE A 106 15.96 1.93 -17.32
C ILE A 106 15.64 0.93 -16.22
N PHE A 107 16.59 0.52 -15.41
CA PHE A 107 16.41 -0.52 -14.40
C PHE A 107 15.26 -0.20 -13.41
N PRO A 108 15.26 0.94 -12.69
CA PRO A 108 14.15 1.26 -11.79
C PRO A 108 12.82 1.49 -12.54
N LEU A 109 12.87 2.02 -13.77
CA LEU A 109 11.69 2.19 -14.59
C LEU A 109 11.07 0.84 -14.98
N VAL A 110 11.87 -0.09 -15.49
CA VAL A 110 11.41 -1.44 -15.86
C VAL A 110 10.89 -2.18 -14.64
N LEU A 111 11.59 -2.13 -13.50
CA LEU A 111 11.14 -2.75 -12.26
C LEU A 111 9.79 -2.17 -11.81
N SER A 112 9.61 -0.85 -11.91
CA SER A 112 8.35 -0.19 -11.59
C SER A 112 7.21 -0.64 -12.53
N VAL A 113 7.45 -0.64 -13.85
CA VAL A 113 6.47 -1.05 -14.85
C VAL A 113 6.07 -2.52 -14.67
N VAL A 114 7.05 -3.42 -14.51
CA VAL A 114 6.80 -4.85 -14.27
C VAL A 114 5.99 -5.04 -12.99
N SER A 115 6.35 -4.36 -11.90
CA SER A 115 5.62 -4.42 -10.64
C SER A 115 4.16 -3.96 -10.79
N VAL A 116 3.92 -2.84 -11.48
CA VAL A 116 2.58 -2.30 -11.74
C VAL A 116 1.77 -3.25 -12.63
N VAL A 117 2.34 -3.74 -13.73
CA VAL A 117 1.65 -4.67 -14.64
C VAL A 117 1.26 -5.96 -13.91
N TRP A 118 2.18 -6.53 -13.15
CA TRP A 118 1.90 -7.73 -12.36
C TRP A 118 0.82 -7.50 -11.30
N ALA A 119 0.88 -6.36 -10.61
CA ALA A 119 -0.10 -5.94 -9.63
C ALA A 119 -1.49 -5.72 -10.25
N LEU A 120 -1.57 -5.06 -11.41
CA LEU A 120 -2.82 -4.89 -12.15
C LEU A 120 -3.41 -6.23 -12.60
N HIS A 121 -2.57 -7.12 -13.12
CA HIS A 121 -3.01 -8.47 -13.51
C HIS A 121 -3.59 -9.25 -12.32
N ARG A 122 -2.90 -9.26 -11.18
CA ARG A 122 -3.43 -9.84 -9.92
C ARG A 122 -4.74 -9.21 -9.48
N ARG A 123 -4.82 -7.87 -9.57
CA ARG A 123 -6.04 -7.13 -9.19
C ARG A 123 -7.23 -7.49 -10.07
N ILE A 124 -7.03 -7.60 -11.38
CA ILE A 124 -8.09 -7.99 -12.32
C ILE A 124 -8.59 -9.40 -12.00
N ARG A 125 -7.70 -10.37 -11.82
CA ARG A 125 -8.06 -11.75 -11.46
C ARG A 125 -8.83 -11.82 -10.13
N ARG A 126 -8.37 -11.11 -9.09
CA ARG A 126 -9.06 -11.06 -7.79
C ARG A 126 -10.43 -10.37 -7.89
N ARG A 127 -10.54 -9.31 -8.68
CA ARG A 127 -11.83 -8.63 -8.89
C ARG A 127 -12.85 -9.53 -9.57
N GLN A 128 -12.45 -10.32 -10.57
CA GLN A 128 -13.34 -11.25 -11.24
C GLN A 128 -13.84 -12.33 -10.27
N ALA A 129 -12.96 -12.94 -9.48
CA ALA A 129 -13.33 -13.94 -8.48
C ALA A 129 -14.25 -13.33 -7.40
N ASN A 130 -13.91 -12.18 -6.85
CA ASN A 130 -14.68 -11.54 -5.79
C ASN A 130 -16.04 -11.02 -6.28
N SER A 131 -16.14 -10.53 -7.52
CA SER A 131 -17.42 -10.05 -8.07
C SER A 131 -18.41 -11.19 -8.28
N ALA A 132 -17.96 -12.36 -8.73
CA ALA A 132 -18.81 -13.53 -8.89
C ALA A 132 -19.34 -14.04 -7.52
N ALA A 133 -18.48 -14.09 -6.51
CA ALA A 133 -18.87 -14.45 -5.14
C ALA A 133 -19.85 -13.42 -4.55
N ALA A 134 -19.56 -12.13 -4.68
CA ALA A 134 -20.42 -11.06 -4.17
C ALA A 134 -21.81 -11.04 -4.84
N GLN A 135 -21.88 -11.32 -6.15
CA GLN A 135 -23.17 -11.41 -6.85
C GLN A 135 -24.01 -12.60 -6.38
N ARG A 136 -23.38 -13.74 -6.05
CA ARG A 136 -24.10 -14.89 -5.46
C ARG A 136 -24.64 -14.53 -4.09
N LEU A 137 -23.80 -13.98 -3.21
CA LEU A 137 -24.19 -13.55 -1.87
C LEU A 137 -25.33 -12.52 -1.90
N HIS A 138 -25.29 -11.57 -2.82
CA HIS A 138 -26.35 -10.56 -2.97
C HIS A 138 -27.68 -11.15 -3.49
N ARG A 139 -27.65 -12.19 -4.32
CA ARG A 139 -28.87 -12.87 -4.77
C ARG A 139 -29.53 -13.68 -3.66
N ASP A 140 -28.73 -14.26 -2.78
CA ASP A 140 -29.19 -15.15 -1.71
C ASP A 140 -29.48 -14.38 -0.42
N SER A 141 -29.26 -13.06 -0.38
CA SER A 141 -29.50 -12.19 0.75
C SER A 141 -30.83 -11.44 0.64
N THR A 142 -31.46 -11.19 1.77
CA THR A 142 -32.60 -10.26 1.91
C THR A 142 -32.10 -8.91 2.42
N VAL A 143 -32.55 -7.83 1.76
CA VAL A 143 -32.23 -6.47 2.22
C VAL A 143 -33.11 -6.12 3.40
N ALA A 144 -32.51 -5.72 4.50
CA ALA A 144 -33.20 -5.27 5.69
C ALA A 144 -32.62 -3.94 6.18
N ASP A 145 -33.45 -3.17 6.89
CA ASP A 145 -33.01 -1.99 7.63
C ASP A 145 -33.07 -2.29 9.13
N ILE A 146 -31.94 -2.24 9.81
CA ILE A 146 -31.85 -2.38 11.26
C ILE A 146 -31.29 -1.10 11.84
N ASN A 147 -32.07 -0.33 12.57
CA ASN A 147 -31.70 0.93 13.21
C ASN A 147 -31.09 1.97 12.22
N GLY A 148 -31.63 2.06 10.99
CA GLY A 148 -31.13 2.97 9.96
C GLY A 148 -29.88 2.47 9.22
N HIS A 149 -29.51 1.21 9.43
CA HIS A 149 -28.47 0.53 8.67
C HIS A 149 -29.08 -0.35 7.60
N SER A 150 -28.90 0.01 6.34
CA SER A 150 -29.24 -0.88 5.22
C SER A 150 -28.18 -1.97 5.12
N LEU A 151 -28.57 -3.22 5.29
CA LEU A 151 -27.70 -4.39 5.31
C LEU A 151 -28.34 -5.57 4.57
N ASN A 152 -27.51 -6.51 4.22
CA ASN A 152 -27.94 -7.75 3.57
C ASN A 152 -27.87 -8.89 4.59
N ILE A 153 -29.00 -9.56 4.82
CA ILE A 153 -29.12 -10.70 5.73
C ILE A 153 -29.06 -11.98 4.92
N LEU A 154 -28.21 -12.90 5.32
CA LEU A 154 -28.10 -14.25 4.77
C LEU A 154 -28.68 -15.26 5.77
N ASP A 155 -29.56 -16.13 5.29
CA ASP A 155 -30.10 -17.27 6.06
C ASP A 155 -29.03 -18.37 6.16
N VAL A 156 -28.11 -18.18 7.11
CA VAL A 156 -27.03 -19.15 7.43
C VAL A 156 -26.93 -19.32 8.94
N ARG A 157 -26.80 -20.57 9.37
CA ARG A 157 -26.74 -20.95 10.79
C ARG A 157 -25.43 -20.58 11.51
N THR A 158 -24.38 -20.25 10.78
CA THR A 158 -23.09 -19.83 11.37
C THR A 158 -23.11 -18.31 11.56
N PRO A 159 -22.86 -17.79 12.78
CA PRO A 159 -22.82 -16.35 13.02
C PRO A 159 -21.61 -15.72 12.34
N PHE A 160 -21.83 -14.72 11.53
CA PHE A 160 -20.78 -13.89 10.90
C PHE A 160 -21.32 -12.51 10.51
N ALA A 161 -20.42 -11.54 10.45
CA ALA A 161 -20.60 -10.26 9.79
C ALA A 161 -19.36 -9.96 8.96
N PHE A 162 -19.52 -9.31 7.84
CA PHE A 162 -18.41 -8.76 7.06
C PHE A 162 -18.92 -7.66 6.12
N SER A 163 -17.99 -6.81 5.69
CA SER A 163 -18.27 -5.71 4.78
C SER A 163 -17.69 -5.98 3.39
N LEU A 164 -18.47 -5.63 2.38
CA LEU A 164 -18.06 -5.56 0.99
C LEU A 164 -18.08 -4.08 0.53
N PRO A 165 -17.37 -3.75 -0.57
CA PRO A 165 -17.57 -2.46 -1.20
C PRO A 165 -19.05 -2.18 -1.46
N GLN A 166 -19.53 -0.94 -1.25
CA GLN A 166 -20.92 -0.55 -1.36
C GLN A 166 -21.62 -1.08 -2.65
N LYS A 167 -20.92 -1.07 -3.77
CA LYS A 167 -21.43 -1.58 -5.05
C LYS A 167 -21.70 -3.09 -5.09
N TYR A 168 -21.28 -3.83 -4.06
CA TYR A 168 -21.48 -5.27 -3.90
C TYR A 168 -22.35 -5.62 -2.70
N GLY A 169 -23.09 -4.64 -2.13
CA GLY A 169 -24.04 -4.87 -1.08
C GLY A 169 -23.68 -4.26 0.29
N GLY A 170 -22.47 -3.70 0.46
CA GLY A 170 -22.10 -3.08 1.73
C GLY A 170 -21.95 -4.10 2.86
N VAL A 171 -22.67 -3.94 3.96
CA VAL A 171 -22.61 -4.81 5.14
C VAL A 171 -23.49 -6.05 4.93
N ILE A 172 -22.90 -7.23 5.19
CA ILE A 172 -23.58 -8.53 5.12
C ILE A 172 -23.48 -9.19 6.49
N VAL A 173 -24.63 -9.67 7.00
CA VAL A 173 -24.71 -10.37 8.29
C VAL A 173 -25.50 -11.66 8.14
N SER A 174 -25.22 -12.65 8.98
CA SER A 174 -26.03 -13.85 9.06
C SER A 174 -27.22 -13.65 9.99
N GLU A 175 -28.35 -14.32 9.71
CA GLU A 175 -29.51 -14.37 10.61
C GLU A 175 -29.13 -14.91 11.99
N ALA A 176 -28.25 -15.93 12.03
CA ALA A 176 -27.74 -16.49 13.28
C ALA A 176 -27.01 -15.46 14.14
N LEU A 177 -26.25 -14.53 13.54
CA LEU A 177 -25.61 -13.44 14.29
C LEU A 177 -26.64 -12.48 14.86
N CYS A 178 -27.63 -12.09 14.07
CA CYS A 178 -28.71 -11.21 14.51
C CYS A 178 -29.51 -11.80 15.67
N ALA A 179 -29.69 -13.14 15.68
CA ALA A 179 -30.40 -13.86 16.74
C ALA A 179 -29.55 -14.10 18.01
N SER A 180 -28.21 -14.10 17.90
CA SER A 180 -27.31 -14.43 19.00
C SER A 180 -26.85 -13.23 19.83
N LEU A 181 -26.94 -12.02 19.29
CA LEU A 181 -26.44 -10.79 19.91
C LEU A 181 -27.58 -9.95 20.49
N GLU A 182 -27.30 -9.30 21.61
CA GLU A 182 -28.15 -8.25 22.12
C GLU A 182 -28.14 -7.02 21.19
N LYS A 183 -29.18 -6.19 21.29
CA LYS A 183 -29.33 -5.04 20.39
C LYS A 183 -28.10 -4.11 20.35
N ASN A 184 -27.50 -3.82 21.49
CA ASN A 184 -26.34 -2.92 21.57
C ASN A 184 -25.08 -3.58 20.98
N GLU A 185 -24.91 -4.88 21.18
CA GLU A 185 -23.81 -5.67 20.61
C GLU A 185 -23.93 -5.71 19.07
N LEU A 186 -25.13 -5.97 18.58
CA LEU A 186 -25.40 -5.96 17.14
C LEU A 186 -25.10 -4.59 16.52
N ILE A 187 -25.52 -3.49 17.17
CA ILE A 187 -25.18 -2.13 16.70
C ILE A 187 -23.68 -1.92 16.66
N ALA A 188 -22.93 -2.37 17.67
CA ALA A 188 -21.48 -2.25 17.68
C ALA A 188 -20.83 -2.98 16.49
N VAL A 189 -21.26 -4.21 16.20
CA VAL A 189 -20.78 -4.98 15.05
C VAL A 189 -21.14 -4.29 13.74
N LEU A 190 -22.38 -3.80 13.60
CA LEU A 190 -22.82 -3.10 12.38
C LEU A 190 -22.04 -1.79 12.13
N GLU A 191 -21.75 -1.03 13.19
CA GLU A 191 -20.96 0.20 13.08
C GLU A 191 -19.48 -0.10 12.74
N HIS A 192 -18.92 -1.20 13.27
CA HIS A 192 -17.60 -1.67 12.88
C HIS A 192 -17.54 -1.99 11.38
N GLU A 193 -18.45 -2.83 10.88
CA GLU A 193 -18.50 -3.20 9.47
C GLU A 193 -18.78 -2.00 8.56
N LYS A 194 -19.67 -1.10 9.00
CA LYS A 194 -19.94 0.14 8.28
C LYS A 194 -18.71 1.04 8.21
N ALA A 195 -17.91 1.10 9.26
CA ALA A 195 -16.67 1.86 9.25
C ALA A 195 -15.70 1.40 8.15
N HIS A 196 -15.65 0.09 7.86
CA HIS A 196 -14.87 -0.44 6.73
C HIS A 196 -15.41 0.03 5.38
N VAL A 197 -16.71 0.11 5.22
CA VAL A 197 -17.35 0.60 3.98
C VAL A 197 -17.12 2.10 3.82
N ASP A 198 -17.48 2.90 4.83
CA ASP A 198 -17.41 4.36 4.81
C ASP A 198 -15.97 4.88 4.75
N GLY A 199 -15.07 4.22 5.46
CA GLY A 199 -13.61 4.50 5.45
C GLY A 199 -12.92 4.08 4.16
N GLY A 200 -13.58 3.35 3.28
CA GLY A 200 -13.00 2.86 2.04
C GLY A 200 -11.84 1.89 2.27
N HIS A 201 -11.83 1.15 3.38
CA HIS A 201 -10.76 0.22 3.77
C HIS A 201 -10.44 -0.79 2.67
N HIS A 202 -11.44 -1.25 1.92
CA HIS A 202 -11.25 -2.12 0.76
C HIS A 202 -10.39 -1.49 -0.36
N ARG A 203 -10.47 -0.15 -0.53
CA ARG A 203 -9.64 0.57 -1.52
C ARG A 203 -8.20 0.66 -1.04
N ILE A 204 -8.01 0.97 0.25
CA ILE A 204 -6.69 1.02 0.89
C ILE A 204 -6.02 -0.35 0.80
N MET A 205 -6.72 -1.42 1.18
CA MET A 205 -6.21 -2.79 1.06
C MET A 205 -5.89 -3.17 -0.38
N ALA A 206 -6.69 -2.71 -1.36
CA ALA A 206 -6.37 -2.93 -2.76
C ALA A 206 -5.08 -2.22 -3.21
N ILE A 207 -4.75 -1.06 -2.66
CA ILE A 207 -3.47 -0.36 -2.88
C ILE A 207 -2.33 -1.15 -2.24
N VAL A 208 -2.48 -1.56 -0.99
CA VAL A 208 -1.48 -2.36 -0.26
C VAL A 208 -1.19 -3.66 -1.01
N ASP A 209 -2.22 -4.40 -1.41
CA ASP A 209 -2.10 -5.65 -2.15
C ASP A 209 -1.45 -5.47 -3.53
N THR A 210 -1.62 -4.30 -4.11
CA THR A 210 -1.13 -3.99 -5.46
C THR A 210 0.32 -3.50 -5.45
N PHE A 211 0.66 -2.59 -4.54
CA PHE A 211 1.92 -1.85 -4.59
C PHE A 211 2.89 -2.18 -3.45
N VAL A 212 2.39 -2.66 -2.31
CA VAL A 212 3.23 -2.91 -1.13
C VAL A 212 3.57 -4.40 -1.00
N ARG A 213 2.58 -5.27 -0.99
CA ARG A 213 2.79 -6.73 -0.81
C ARG A 213 3.72 -7.39 -1.84
N PRO A 214 3.75 -7.00 -3.12
CA PRO A 214 4.70 -7.58 -4.06
C PRO A 214 6.17 -7.37 -3.67
N LEU A 215 6.45 -6.30 -2.92
CA LEU A 215 7.78 -5.94 -2.44
C LEU A 215 8.04 -6.40 -1.00
N SER A 216 7.23 -7.28 -0.43
CA SER A 216 7.38 -7.78 0.96
C SER A 216 8.65 -8.60 1.19
N PHE A 217 9.45 -8.90 0.15
CA PHE A 217 10.81 -9.41 0.32
C PHE A 217 11.76 -8.35 0.92
N ILE A 218 11.39 -7.07 0.84
CA ILE A 218 12.07 -5.97 1.56
C ILE A 218 11.41 -5.86 2.93
N PRO A 219 12.17 -5.99 4.05
CA PRO A 219 11.59 -6.02 5.40
C PRO A 219 10.70 -4.82 5.73
N LEU A 220 11.06 -3.61 5.28
CA LEU A 220 10.25 -2.41 5.46
C LEU A 220 8.86 -2.54 4.83
N PHE A 221 8.76 -3.08 3.60
CA PHE A 221 7.48 -3.27 2.91
C PHE A 221 6.64 -4.38 3.56
N ALA A 222 7.29 -5.43 4.07
CA ALA A 222 6.60 -6.48 4.84
C ALA A 222 5.93 -5.89 6.08
N GLU A 223 6.64 -5.04 6.81
CA GLU A 223 6.12 -4.39 8.02
C GLU A 223 4.97 -3.42 7.71
N VAL A 224 5.11 -2.59 6.67
CA VAL A 224 4.04 -1.70 6.21
C VAL A 224 2.80 -2.50 5.79
N ALA A 225 2.98 -3.61 5.06
CA ALA A 225 1.87 -4.49 4.65
C ALA A 225 1.16 -5.16 5.82
N ALA A 226 1.84 -5.38 6.94
CA ALA A 226 1.27 -5.94 8.17
C ALA A 226 0.61 -4.87 9.04
N SER A 227 1.18 -3.67 9.12
CA SER A 227 0.73 -2.59 10.01
C SER A 227 -0.51 -1.86 9.51
N ILE A 228 -0.70 -1.73 8.19
CA ILE A 228 -1.86 -1.03 7.62
C ILE A 228 -3.18 -1.73 7.97
N PRO A 229 -3.37 -3.06 7.76
CA PRO A 229 -4.60 -3.74 8.15
C PRO A 229 -4.93 -3.52 9.63
N LEU A 230 -3.95 -3.68 10.52
CA LEU A 230 -4.12 -3.47 11.96
C LEU A 230 -4.61 -2.05 12.27
N SER A 231 -4.05 -1.03 11.62
CA SER A 231 -4.48 0.35 11.81
C SER A 231 -5.91 0.60 11.32
N LEU A 232 -6.35 -0.12 10.26
CA LEU A 232 -7.72 -0.06 9.76
C LEU A 232 -8.72 -0.71 10.72
N GLU A 233 -8.35 -1.84 11.34
CA GLU A 233 -9.18 -2.49 12.38
C GLU A 233 -9.34 -1.58 13.60
N ILE A 234 -8.25 -0.97 14.09
CA ILE A 234 -8.31 -0.02 15.22
C ILE A 234 -9.22 1.17 14.87
N ALA A 235 -9.15 1.68 13.63
CA ALA A 235 -10.01 2.78 13.20
C ALA A 235 -11.51 2.38 13.13
N ALA A 236 -11.81 1.13 12.78
CA ALA A 236 -13.16 0.60 12.77
C ALA A 236 -13.69 0.38 14.19
N ASP A 237 -12.87 -0.18 15.09
CA ASP A 237 -13.19 -0.35 16.51
C ASP A 237 -13.45 0.99 17.20
N ASP A 238 -12.63 2.01 16.94
CA ASP A 238 -12.83 3.36 17.50
C ASP A 238 -14.15 3.96 17.07
N ARG A 239 -14.58 3.70 15.83
CA ARG A 239 -15.88 4.13 15.32
C ARG A 239 -17.02 3.40 16.02
N ALA A 240 -16.91 2.08 16.16
CA ALA A 240 -17.93 1.27 16.84
C ALA A 240 -18.11 1.72 18.30
N ARG A 241 -17.02 1.97 19.02
CA ARG A 241 -17.05 2.48 20.41
C ARG A 241 -17.70 3.85 20.54
N GLN A 242 -17.48 4.76 19.58
CA GLN A 242 -18.09 6.09 19.60
C GLN A 242 -19.62 6.07 19.48
N VAL A 243 -20.16 5.07 18.77
CA VAL A 243 -21.60 4.98 18.50
C VAL A 243 -22.31 4.06 19.49
N ALA A 244 -21.77 2.88 19.75
CA ALA A 244 -22.38 1.87 20.61
C ALA A 244 -22.09 2.07 22.11
N GLY A 245 -21.17 2.97 22.46
CA GLY A 245 -20.64 3.10 23.81
C GLY A 245 -19.58 2.04 24.11
N THR A 246 -18.82 2.24 25.18
CA THR A 246 -17.84 1.24 25.64
C THR A 246 -18.62 0.11 26.29
N PRO A 247 -18.52 -1.15 25.85
CA PRO A 247 -19.01 -2.26 26.66
C PRO A 247 -18.25 -2.23 28.00
N ALA A 248 -18.98 -2.27 29.08
CA ALA A 248 -18.45 -2.29 30.43
C ALA A 248 -17.59 -3.54 30.69
#